data_4adf444e10be31e8a73abf2503c9ab22
#
_entry.id   4adf444e10be31e8a73abf2503c9ab22
#
_cell.length_a   1.000
_cell.length_b   1.000
_cell.length_c   1.000
_cell.angle_alpha   90.00
_cell.angle_beta   90.00
_cell.angle_gamma   90.00
#
_symmetry.space_group_name_H-M   'P 1'
#
loop_
_entity.id
_entity.type
_entity.pdbx_description
1 polymer ?
#
loop_
_entity_poly.entity_id
_entity_poly.type
_entity_poly.pdbx_seq_one_letter_code
_entity_poly.pdbx_strand_id
1 'polypeptide(L)'
;VRVNNANVEPVFFAYPHHEELDAIIARTCQAEPEYDFVSDLDGFGHTLWVISNKQDIARITELVAEMPAMYIADGHHRSAAAALVGNEKKLQNPLHQGNEEYNYFLAVCFPDNQLHIMDYNRVVKDLNGMTEEQFLAALKEDFELQDMGTAIYRPEALHVFALYLGGHWYKLTAKTGRYDDNDPIGVLDVTISSNLILNKLLGIKDLRSDKRIDFVGGIRGLGELSRRVDSGEMKM
;
A
#
# COMPACT_ATOMS: atom_id res chain seq x y z
N VAL A 1 3.33 -13.63 17.65
CA VAL A 1 4.03 -14.78 17.05
C VAL A 1 4.74 -15.59 18.13
N ARG A 2 5.58 -14.99 18.97
CA ARG A 2 6.35 -15.68 20.02
C ARG A 2 5.44 -16.33 21.06
N VAL A 3 4.45 -15.61 21.59
CA VAL A 3 3.58 -16.08 22.68
C VAL A 3 2.65 -17.20 22.20
N ASN A 4 2.04 -17.03 21.03
CA ASN A 4 1.12 -18.01 20.47
C ASN A 4 1.83 -19.16 19.75
N ASN A 5 3.13 -19.03 19.52
CA ASN A 5 3.93 -19.97 18.72
C ASN A 5 3.33 -20.26 17.33
N ALA A 6 2.72 -19.23 16.72
CA ALA A 6 2.03 -19.32 15.43
C ALA A 6 2.05 -18.00 14.68
N ASN A 7 2.06 -18.07 13.35
CA ASN A 7 1.72 -16.97 12.45
C ASN A 7 0.20 -17.05 12.22
N VAL A 8 -0.55 -16.05 12.70
CA VAL A 8 -2.03 -16.11 12.77
C VAL A 8 -2.68 -15.72 11.45
N GLU A 9 -2.05 -14.81 10.70
CA GLU A 9 -2.60 -14.27 9.46
C GLU A 9 -1.60 -14.35 8.31
N PRO A 10 -2.05 -14.56 7.07
CA PRO A 10 -1.16 -14.55 5.90
C PRO A 10 -0.57 -13.16 5.67
N VAL A 11 0.56 -13.12 5.01
CA VAL A 11 1.19 -11.91 4.48
C VAL A 11 0.88 -11.82 2.99
N PHE A 12 0.68 -10.61 2.48
CA PHE A 12 0.40 -10.36 1.08
C PHE A 12 1.66 -9.86 0.36
N PHE A 13 2.10 -10.62 -0.66
CA PHE A 13 3.20 -10.27 -1.53
C PHE A 13 2.75 -9.99 -2.96
N ALA A 14 3.40 -9.02 -3.58
CA ALA A 14 3.42 -8.84 -5.03
C ALA A 14 4.73 -9.40 -5.60
N TYR A 15 4.68 -10.01 -6.77
CA TYR A 15 5.86 -10.49 -7.50
C TYR A 15 5.80 -10.06 -8.97
N PRO A 16 6.95 -9.86 -9.63
CA PRO A 16 6.99 -9.60 -11.06
C PRO A 16 6.33 -10.74 -11.84
N HIS A 17 5.41 -10.42 -12.74
CA HIS A 17 4.70 -11.39 -13.59
C HIS A 17 5.67 -12.39 -14.24
N HIS A 18 5.28 -13.68 -14.24
CA HIS A 18 6.08 -14.76 -14.82
C HIS A 18 5.18 -15.73 -15.60
N GLU A 19 5.36 -15.78 -16.92
CA GLU A 19 4.48 -16.54 -17.83
C GLU A 19 4.37 -18.04 -17.48
N GLU A 20 5.48 -18.68 -17.11
CA GLU A 20 5.47 -20.11 -16.78
C GLU A 20 4.72 -20.39 -15.48
N LEU A 21 4.86 -19.51 -14.47
CA LEU A 21 4.11 -19.61 -13.22
C LEU A 21 2.61 -19.44 -13.47
N ASP A 22 2.24 -18.45 -14.26
CA ASP A 22 0.85 -18.24 -14.65
C ASP A 22 0.27 -19.43 -15.43
N ALA A 23 1.07 -20.06 -16.30
CA ALA A 23 0.65 -21.25 -17.04
C ALA A 23 0.39 -22.46 -16.11
N ILE A 24 1.20 -22.62 -15.06
CA ILE A 24 0.96 -23.67 -14.05
C ILE A 24 -0.35 -23.40 -13.31
N ILE A 25 -0.56 -22.15 -12.87
CA ILE A 25 -1.79 -21.75 -12.17
C ILE A 25 -3.01 -21.93 -13.08
N ALA A 26 -2.96 -21.42 -14.30
CA ALA A 26 -4.05 -21.52 -15.27
C ALA A 26 -4.43 -22.97 -15.57
N ARG A 27 -3.45 -23.87 -15.71
CA ARG A 27 -3.68 -25.30 -15.91
C ARG A 27 -4.35 -25.92 -14.67
N THR A 28 -3.92 -25.58 -13.47
CA THR A 28 -4.51 -26.07 -12.22
C THR A 28 -5.96 -25.64 -12.11
N CYS A 29 -6.28 -24.39 -12.48
CA CYS A 29 -7.65 -23.87 -12.42
C CYS A 29 -8.62 -24.48 -13.46
N GLN A 30 -8.15 -25.35 -14.35
CA GLN A 30 -9.01 -26.12 -15.26
C GLN A 30 -9.61 -27.38 -14.60
N ALA A 31 -9.06 -27.81 -13.48
CA ALA A 31 -9.60 -28.91 -12.69
C ALA A 31 -10.79 -28.45 -11.83
N GLU A 32 -11.52 -29.43 -11.30
CA GLU A 32 -12.56 -29.16 -10.31
C GLU A 32 -11.93 -28.53 -9.06
N PRO A 33 -12.48 -27.41 -8.56
CA PRO A 33 -11.94 -26.75 -7.38
C PRO A 33 -12.24 -27.53 -6.09
N GLU A 34 -11.40 -27.38 -5.08
CA GLU A 34 -11.64 -27.92 -3.74
C GLU A 34 -12.81 -27.20 -3.05
N TYR A 35 -12.91 -25.89 -3.25
CA TYR A 35 -14.01 -25.04 -2.79
C TYR A 35 -14.43 -24.08 -3.89
N ASP A 36 -15.75 -23.92 -4.04
CA ASP A 36 -16.37 -22.92 -4.91
C ASP A 36 -17.68 -22.47 -4.28
N PHE A 37 -17.72 -21.22 -3.79
CA PHE A 37 -18.89 -20.66 -3.12
C PHE A 37 -18.93 -19.13 -3.25
N VAL A 38 -20.14 -18.58 -3.04
CA VAL A 38 -20.35 -17.13 -2.92
C VAL A 38 -20.54 -16.81 -1.44
N SER A 39 -19.81 -15.83 -0.93
CA SER A 39 -19.91 -15.37 0.45
C SER A 39 -21.20 -14.57 0.66
N ASP A 40 -21.98 -14.93 1.69
CA ASP A 40 -23.18 -14.21 2.08
C ASP A 40 -22.88 -12.83 2.70
N LEU A 41 -21.63 -12.58 3.11
CA LEU A 41 -21.25 -11.34 3.79
C LEU A 41 -21.03 -10.18 2.82
N ASP A 42 -20.47 -10.46 1.64
CA ASP A 42 -20.06 -9.44 0.68
C ASP A 42 -20.48 -9.72 -0.77
N GLY A 43 -21.02 -10.93 -1.04
CA GLY A 43 -21.48 -11.35 -2.36
C GLY A 43 -20.36 -11.73 -3.32
N PHE A 44 -19.10 -11.85 -2.84
CA PHE A 44 -17.98 -12.26 -3.68
C PHE A 44 -17.90 -13.79 -3.82
N GLY A 45 -17.50 -14.24 -5.02
CA GLY A 45 -17.18 -15.63 -5.29
C GLY A 45 -15.78 -15.99 -4.78
N HIS A 46 -15.66 -17.13 -4.13
CA HIS A 46 -14.40 -17.69 -3.64
C HIS A 46 -14.22 -19.08 -4.23
N THR A 47 -13.15 -19.24 -5.02
CA THR A 47 -12.81 -20.53 -5.64
C THR A 47 -11.37 -20.87 -5.27
N LEU A 48 -11.14 -22.11 -4.82
CA LEU A 48 -9.84 -22.59 -4.35
C LEU A 48 -9.47 -23.90 -5.03
N TRP A 49 -8.23 -23.96 -5.54
CA TRP A 49 -7.62 -25.16 -6.09
C TRP A 49 -6.36 -25.52 -5.31
N VAL A 50 -6.12 -26.80 -5.14
CA VAL A 50 -4.92 -27.30 -4.48
C VAL A 50 -3.92 -27.76 -5.52
N ILE A 51 -2.70 -27.24 -5.49
CA ILE A 51 -1.57 -27.73 -6.30
C ILE A 51 -0.90 -28.87 -5.50
N SER A 52 -1.14 -30.11 -5.89
CA SER A 52 -0.58 -31.30 -5.23
C SER A 52 0.47 -32.04 -6.07
N ASN A 53 0.61 -31.67 -7.35
CA ASN A 53 1.62 -32.25 -8.22
C ASN A 53 3.02 -31.86 -7.77
N LYS A 54 3.85 -32.85 -7.40
CA LYS A 54 5.20 -32.58 -6.87
C LYS A 54 6.13 -31.90 -7.87
N GLN A 55 5.96 -32.13 -9.19
CA GLN A 55 6.77 -31.48 -10.21
C GLN A 55 6.39 -30.01 -10.33
N ASP A 56 5.09 -29.69 -10.29
CA ASP A 56 4.62 -28.31 -10.32
C ASP A 56 5.07 -27.55 -9.05
N ILE A 57 4.98 -28.18 -7.87
CA ILE A 57 5.45 -27.60 -6.61
C ILE A 57 6.96 -27.32 -6.67
N ALA A 58 7.76 -28.26 -7.15
CA ALA A 58 9.20 -28.08 -7.29
C ALA A 58 9.51 -26.92 -8.28
N ARG A 59 8.80 -26.90 -9.41
CA ARG A 59 9.02 -25.85 -10.42
C ARG A 59 8.60 -24.46 -9.94
N ILE A 60 7.47 -24.34 -9.23
CA ILE A 60 7.05 -23.09 -8.59
C ILE A 60 8.13 -22.62 -7.60
N THR A 61 8.68 -23.53 -6.80
CA THR A 61 9.73 -23.19 -5.83
C THR A 61 10.98 -22.66 -6.52
N GLU A 62 11.41 -23.27 -7.62
CA GLU A 62 12.54 -22.80 -8.44
C GLU A 62 12.27 -21.42 -9.02
N LEU A 63 11.11 -21.22 -9.68
CA LEU A 63 10.75 -19.95 -10.29
C LEU A 63 10.70 -18.80 -9.27
N VAL A 64 10.14 -19.05 -8.10
CA VAL A 64 10.10 -18.06 -7.02
C VAL A 64 11.50 -17.77 -6.48
N ALA A 65 12.38 -18.77 -6.38
CA ALA A 65 13.76 -18.59 -5.95
C ALA A 65 14.62 -17.80 -6.95
N GLU A 66 14.27 -17.84 -8.23
CA GLU A 66 14.94 -17.07 -9.31
C GLU A 66 14.51 -15.60 -9.35
N MET A 67 13.39 -15.25 -8.70
CA MET A 67 12.91 -13.86 -8.68
C MET A 67 13.87 -12.95 -7.90
N PRO A 68 14.23 -11.79 -8.44
CA PRO A 68 15.17 -10.88 -7.78
C PRO A 68 14.63 -10.31 -6.46
N ALA A 69 13.31 -10.15 -6.36
CA ALA A 69 12.62 -9.70 -5.16
C ALA A 69 11.13 -10.01 -5.22
N MET A 70 10.53 -10.15 -4.05
CA MET A 70 9.09 -10.06 -3.82
C MET A 70 8.82 -8.82 -2.96
N TYR A 71 7.69 -8.17 -3.21
CA TYR A 71 7.36 -6.90 -2.57
C TYR A 71 6.23 -7.12 -1.56
N ILE A 72 6.41 -6.67 -0.32
CA ILE A 72 5.37 -6.76 0.70
C ILE A 72 4.29 -5.72 0.37
N ALA A 73 3.14 -6.17 -0.09
CA ALA A 73 1.99 -5.31 -0.35
C ALA A 73 1.20 -5.00 0.93
N ASP A 74 1.05 -6.02 1.80
CA ASP A 74 0.48 -5.86 3.16
C ASP A 74 1.11 -6.85 4.13
N GLY A 75 1.09 -6.52 5.42
CA GLY A 75 1.64 -7.36 6.49
C GLY A 75 3.11 -7.12 6.80
N HIS A 76 3.62 -5.90 6.64
CA HIS A 76 5.00 -5.53 6.98
C HIS A 76 5.39 -5.92 8.41
N HIS A 77 4.51 -5.67 9.40
CA HIS A 77 4.77 -6.04 10.78
C HIS A 77 4.70 -7.55 11.01
N ARG A 78 3.80 -8.25 10.31
CA ARG A 78 3.68 -9.73 10.37
C ARG A 78 4.94 -10.39 9.80
N SER A 79 5.42 -9.93 8.65
CA SER A 79 6.68 -10.40 8.04
C SER A 79 7.88 -10.17 8.96
N ALA A 80 8.01 -8.95 9.51
CA ALA A 80 9.09 -8.63 10.42
C ALA A 80 9.04 -9.48 11.70
N ALA A 81 7.86 -9.66 12.29
CA ALA A 81 7.68 -10.48 13.48
C ALA A 81 8.01 -11.96 13.22
N ALA A 82 7.57 -12.50 12.09
CA ALA A 82 7.89 -13.89 11.68
C ALA A 82 9.41 -14.08 11.54
N ALA A 83 10.08 -13.16 10.85
CA ALA A 83 11.54 -13.22 10.66
C ALA A 83 12.31 -13.12 11.99
N LEU A 84 11.93 -12.20 12.88
CA LEU A 84 12.56 -12.03 14.19
C LEU A 84 12.40 -13.27 15.07
N VAL A 85 11.19 -13.79 15.19
CA VAL A 85 10.91 -14.97 16.01
C VAL A 85 11.50 -16.24 15.40
N GLY A 86 11.47 -16.40 14.08
CA GLY A 86 12.13 -17.49 13.38
C GLY A 86 13.64 -17.51 13.64
N ASN A 87 14.29 -16.35 13.53
CA ASN A 87 15.72 -16.23 13.83
C ASN A 87 16.04 -16.51 15.31
N GLU A 88 15.23 -16.05 16.25
CA GLU A 88 15.37 -16.35 17.68
C GLU A 88 15.33 -17.87 17.93
N LYS A 89 14.35 -18.57 17.35
CA LYS A 89 14.20 -20.03 17.47
C LYS A 89 15.34 -20.79 16.82
N LYS A 90 15.80 -20.33 15.66
CA LYS A 90 16.99 -20.88 14.99
C LYS A 90 18.21 -20.82 15.91
N LEU A 91 18.47 -19.67 16.53
CA LEU A 91 19.61 -19.51 17.46
C LEU A 91 19.49 -20.38 18.73
N GLN A 92 18.30 -20.72 19.14
CA GLN A 92 18.03 -21.57 20.30
C GLN A 92 18.05 -23.07 19.96
N ASN A 93 18.04 -23.44 18.68
CA ASN A 93 18.01 -24.83 18.23
C ASN A 93 19.38 -25.31 17.72
N PRO A 94 20.19 -26.02 18.54
CA PRO A 94 21.50 -26.52 18.13
C PRO A 94 21.41 -27.60 17.03
N LEU A 95 20.21 -28.14 16.78
CA LEU A 95 19.93 -29.17 15.75
C LEU A 95 19.23 -28.56 14.52
N HIS A 96 19.32 -27.25 14.31
CA HIS A 96 18.69 -26.57 13.18
C HIS A 96 19.19 -27.12 11.84
N GLN A 97 18.25 -27.55 10.99
CA GLN A 97 18.50 -28.12 9.66
C GLN A 97 17.94 -27.26 8.51
N GLY A 98 17.10 -26.26 8.81
CA GLY A 98 16.50 -25.35 7.84
C GLY A 98 15.06 -25.72 7.39
N ASN A 99 14.56 -26.87 7.78
CA ASN A 99 13.22 -27.37 7.43
C ASN A 99 12.21 -27.33 8.60
N GLU A 100 12.57 -26.67 9.68
CA GLU A 100 11.69 -26.51 10.83
C GLU A 100 10.58 -25.49 10.51
N GLU A 101 9.38 -25.71 11.07
CA GLU A 101 8.17 -24.91 10.83
C GLU A 101 8.35 -23.40 11.12
N TYR A 102 9.23 -23.02 12.04
CA TYR A 102 9.52 -21.61 12.33
C TYR A 102 10.27 -20.87 11.22
N ASN A 103 10.73 -21.59 10.18
CA ASN A 103 11.34 -20.96 8.99
C ASN A 103 10.28 -20.54 7.97
N TYR A 104 9.01 -20.89 8.18
CA TYR A 104 7.94 -20.65 7.23
C TYR A 104 6.83 -19.80 7.83
N PHE A 105 6.13 -19.09 6.98
CA PHE A 105 4.87 -18.43 7.29
C PHE A 105 3.97 -18.42 6.04
N LEU A 106 2.66 -18.36 6.28
CA LEU A 106 1.70 -18.34 5.19
C LEU A 106 1.77 -17.03 4.44
N ALA A 107 1.94 -17.09 3.13
CA ALA A 107 1.95 -15.95 2.23
C ALA A 107 0.92 -16.13 1.11
N VAL A 108 0.25 -15.04 0.76
CA VAL A 108 -0.58 -14.91 -0.44
C VAL A 108 0.21 -14.06 -1.43
N CYS A 109 0.43 -14.58 -2.64
CA CYS A 109 1.28 -13.96 -3.64
C CYS A 109 0.48 -13.69 -4.91
N PHE A 110 0.55 -12.45 -5.43
CA PHE A 110 -0.08 -12.07 -6.69
C PHE A 110 0.96 -11.51 -7.66
N PRO A 111 0.84 -11.82 -8.95
CA PRO A 111 1.66 -11.15 -9.97
C PRO A 111 1.26 -9.67 -10.08
N ASP A 112 2.22 -8.82 -10.38
CA ASP A 112 2.03 -7.35 -10.44
C ASP A 112 0.98 -6.93 -11.47
N ASN A 113 0.85 -7.68 -12.58
CA ASN A 113 -0.15 -7.42 -13.62
C ASN A 113 -1.61 -7.72 -13.23
N GLN A 114 -1.84 -8.38 -12.08
CA GLN A 114 -3.17 -8.60 -11.48
C GLN A 114 -3.48 -7.64 -10.34
N LEU A 115 -2.57 -6.75 -10.02
CA LEU A 115 -2.73 -5.79 -8.94
C LEU A 115 -3.01 -4.39 -9.48
N HIS A 116 -3.83 -3.65 -8.76
CA HIS A 116 -4.10 -2.26 -9.03
C HIS A 116 -3.73 -1.41 -7.81
N ILE A 117 -2.78 -0.48 -8.02
CA ILE A 117 -2.39 0.48 -6.97
C ILE A 117 -3.46 1.58 -6.94
N MET A 118 -4.12 1.71 -5.81
CA MET A 118 -5.14 2.74 -5.59
C MET A 118 -4.56 3.91 -4.82
N ASP A 119 -5.20 5.08 -4.97
CA ASP A 119 -4.87 6.27 -4.18
C ASP A 119 -4.99 5.96 -2.69
N TYR A 120 -4.08 6.48 -1.89
CA TYR A 120 -4.15 6.45 -0.44
C TYR A 120 -4.12 7.89 0.07
N ASN A 121 -5.28 8.51 0.07
CA ASN A 121 -5.44 9.94 0.30
C ASN A 121 -5.29 10.31 1.77
N ARG A 122 -4.85 11.52 2.04
CA ARG A 122 -4.70 12.11 3.36
C ARG A 122 -5.75 13.19 3.53
N VAL A 123 -6.35 13.23 4.72
CA VAL A 123 -7.24 14.30 5.15
C VAL A 123 -6.76 14.84 6.48
N VAL A 124 -6.83 16.15 6.68
CA VAL A 124 -6.35 16.79 7.91
C VAL A 124 -7.40 17.72 8.52
N LYS A 125 -7.36 17.84 9.85
CA LYS A 125 -8.36 18.56 10.64
C LYS A 125 -8.15 20.06 10.69
N ASP A 126 -6.93 20.54 10.48
CA ASP A 126 -6.59 21.95 10.58
C ASP A 126 -5.42 22.33 9.68
N LEU A 127 -5.22 23.63 9.51
CA LEU A 127 -4.13 24.21 8.72
C LEU A 127 -2.97 24.76 9.59
N ASN A 128 -2.77 24.19 10.78
CA ASN A 128 -1.69 24.62 11.69
C ASN A 128 -1.73 26.13 12.01
N GLY A 129 -2.93 26.65 12.26
CA GLY A 129 -3.16 28.06 12.59
C GLY A 129 -3.18 29.03 11.41
N MET A 130 -2.96 28.56 10.18
CA MET A 130 -3.06 29.39 8.98
C MET A 130 -4.52 29.56 8.52
N THR A 131 -4.82 30.71 7.90
CA THR A 131 -6.03 30.83 7.08
C THR A 131 -5.87 30.06 5.76
N GLU A 132 -6.96 29.83 5.02
CA GLU A 132 -6.92 29.16 3.72
C GLU A 132 -6.03 29.92 2.73
N GLU A 133 -6.16 31.28 2.69
CA GLU A 133 -5.33 32.11 1.83
C GLU A 133 -3.84 32.01 2.19
N GLN A 134 -3.51 32.01 3.48
CA GLN A 134 -2.12 31.85 3.95
C GLN A 134 -1.55 30.50 3.57
N PHE A 135 -2.35 29.44 3.72
CA PHE A 135 -1.94 28.09 3.35
C PHE A 135 -1.72 27.94 1.84
N LEU A 136 -2.67 28.44 1.01
CA LEU A 136 -2.53 28.45 -0.45
C LEU A 136 -1.35 29.31 -0.92
N ALA A 137 -1.07 30.41 -0.24
CA ALA A 137 0.10 31.25 -0.52
C ALA A 137 1.41 30.50 -0.18
N ALA A 138 1.46 29.80 0.96
CA ALA A 138 2.62 29.04 1.38
C ALA A 138 2.92 27.87 0.44
N LEU A 139 1.88 27.18 -0.06
CA LEU A 139 2.03 26.10 -1.05
C LEU A 139 2.75 26.55 -2.32
N LYS A 140 2.58 27.80 -2.74
CA LYS A 140 3.22 28.36 -3.96
C LYS A 140 4.74 28.44 -3.86
N GLU A 141 5.33 28.29 -2.69
CA GLU A 141 6.79 28.19 -2.56
C GLU A 141 7.33 26.95 -3.26
N ASP A 142 6.69 25.81 -3.02
CA ASP A 142 7.16 24.50 -3.45
C ASP A 142 6.37 23.92 -4.65
N PHE A 143 5.19 24.45 -4.92
CA PHE A 143 4.28 23.96 -5.97
C PHE A 143 3.84 25.08 -6.92
N GLU A 144 3.58 24.70 -8.17
CA GLU A 144 2.70 25.46 -9.04
C GLU A 144 1.27 25.12 -8.66
N LEU A 145 0.44 26.13 -8.40
CA LEU A 145 -0.93 25.97 -7.91
C LEU A 145 -1.91 26.52 -8.94
N GLN A 146 -2.90 25.70 -9.30
CA GLN A 146 -4.01 26.07 -10.18
C GLN A 146 -5.33 25.72 -9.52
N ASP A 147 -6.27 26.67 -9.48
CA ASP A 147 -7.65 26.42 -9.06
C ASP A 147 -8.40 25.69 -10.18
N MET A 148 -8.95 24.52 -9.85
CA MET A 148 -9.71 23.66 -10.75
C MET A 148 -11.22 23.81 -10.57
N GLY A 149 -11.69 24.68 -9.65
CA GLY A 149 -13.09 24.90 -9.33
C GLY A 149 -13.66 23.82 -8.42
N THR A 150 -14.97 23.61 -8.51
CA THR A 150 -15.73 22.72 -7.63
C THR A 150 -15.83 21.26 -8.12
N ALA A 151 -15.51 21.03 -9.40
CA ALA A 151 -15.53 19.71 -9.98
C ALA A 151 -14.33 18.88 -9.49
N ILE A 152 -14.54 17.59 -9.21
CA ILE A 152 -13.47 16.68 -8.76
C ILE A 152 -12.34 16.68 -9.79
N TYR A 153 -11.14 17.00 -9.33
CA TYR A 153 -9.92 16.91 -10.12
C TYR A 153 -9.12 15.66 -9.71
N ARG A 154 -8.74 14.85 -10.69
CA ARG A 154 -7.86 13.69 -10.51
C ARG A 154 -6.51 13.96 -11.18
N PRO A 155 -5.39 13.84 -10.44
CA PRO A 155 -4.05 13.92 -11.04
C PRO A 155 -3.81 12.79 -12.05
N GLU A 156 -3.12 13.11 -13.15
CA GLU A 156 -2.83 12.14 -14.23
C GLU A 156 -1.32 11.98 -14.50
N ALA A 157 -0.47 12.64 -13.72
CA ALA A 157 0.96 12.61 -13.89
C ALA A 157 1.70 12.52 -12.54
N LEU A 158 2.96 12.05 -12.59
CA LEU A 158 3.86 12.08 -11.44
C LEU A 158 4.08 13.51 -10.95
N HIS A 159 4.26 13.66 -9.65
CA HIS A 159 4.52 14.93 -8.94
C HIS A 159 3.39 15.96 -9.09
N VAL A 160 2.21 15.48 -9.47
CA VAL A 160 0.98 16.26 -9.51
C VAL A 160 0.02 15.73 -8.43
N PHE A 161 -0.52 16.65 -7.64
CA PHE A 161 -1.42 16.33 -6.54
C PHE A 161 -2.75 17.06 -6.72
N ALA A 162 -3.81 16.49 -6.18
CA ALA A 162 -5.07 17.18 -5.97
C ALA A 162 -5.21 17.58 -4.49
N LEU A 163 -5.61 18.80 -4.25
CA LEU A 163 -5.97 19.32 -2.93
C LEU A 163 -7.43 19.79 -2.97
N TYR A 164 -8.23 19.36 -2.01
CA TYR A 164 -9.57 19.91 -1.78
C TYR A 164 -9.56 20.79 -0.53
N LEU A 165 -9.89 22.08 -0.68
CA LEU A 165 -9.90 23.07 0.38
C LEU A 165 -10.95 24.16 0.08
N GLY A 166 -11.76 24.52 1.08
CA GLY A 166 -12.72 25.65 0.96
C GLY A 166 -13.76 25.47 -0.15
N GLY A 167 -14.14 24.24 -0.48
CA GLY A 167 -15.09 23.95 -1.55
C GLY A 167 -14.49 23.87 -2.96
N HIS A 168 -13.18 24.05 -3.10
CA HIS A 168 -12.47 24.04 -4.38
C HIS A 168 -11.43 22.92 -4.45
N TRP A 169 -11.27 22.36 -5.64
CA TRP A 169 -10.13 21.51 -5.99
C TRP A 169 -9.00 22.33 -6.56
N TYR A 170 -7.80 22.04 -6.13
CA TYR A 170 -6.57 22.67 -6.63
C TYR A 170 -5.65 21.60 -7.20
N LYS A 171 -5.06 21.90 -8.36
CA LYS A 171 -3.93 21.16 -8.91
C LYS A 171 -2.66 21.72 -8.33
N LEU A 172 -1.82 20.87 -7.74
CA LEU A 172 -0.50 21.19 -7.25
C LEU A 172 0.53 20.43 -8.08
N THR A 173 1.44 21.12 -8.75
CA THR A 173 2.57 20.49 -9.44
C THR A 173 3.85 20.83 -8.69
N ALA A 174 4.56 19.81 -8.18
CA ALA A 174 5.80 20.03 -7.46
C ALA A 174 6.85 20.68 -8.36
N LYS A 175 7.49 21.76 -7.89
CA LYS A 175 8.52 22.45 -8.65
C LYS A 175 9.81 21.64 -8.70
N THR A 176 10.49 21.70 -9.83
CA THR A 176 11.82 21.12 -10.00
C THR A 176 12.78 21.58 -8.91
N GLY A 177 13.57 20.64 -8.36
CA GLY A 177 14.53 20.92 -7.29
C GLY A 177 13.92 20.95 -5.87
N ARG A 178 12.63 20.61 -5.72
CA ARG A 178 11.98 20.44 -4.41
C ARG A 178 11.95 18.99 -3.94
N TYR A 179 12.35 18.08 -4.77
CA TYR A 179 12.56 16.66 -4.50
C TYR A 179 13.81 16.18 -5.27
N ASP A 180 14.36 15.04 -4.89
CA ASP A 180 15.55 14.45 -5.53
C ASP A 180 15.12 13.28 -6.43
N ASP A 181 15.28 13.44 -7.74
CA ASP A 181 14.97 12.42 -8.74
C ASP A 181 15.88 11.18 -8.62
N ASN A 182 17.02 11.29 -7.96
CA ASN A 182 17.96 10.19 -7.75
C ASN A 182 17.72 9.44 -6.43
N ASP A 183 16.90 9.98 -5.53
CA ASP A 183 16.48 9.28 -4.32
C ASP A 183 15.21 8.45 -4.60
N PRO A 184 15.30 7.10 -4.64
CA PRO A 184 14.16 6.25 -4.99
C PRO A 184 12.98 6.34 -4.01
N ILE A 185 13.20 6.90 -2.81
CA ILE A 185 12.15 7.14 -1.81
C ILE A 185 11.74 8.61 -1.82
N GLY A 186 12.69 9.52 -1.93
CA GLY A 186 12.47 10.97 -1.96
C GLY A 186 11.61 11.42 -3.15
N VAL A 187 11.73 10.76 -4.29
CA VAL A 187 10.99 11.05 -5.52
C VAL A 187 9.51 10.60 -5.47
N LEU A 188 9.14 9.74 -4.52
CA LEU A 188 7.76 9.27 -4.41
C LEU A 188 6.80 10.39 -4.03
N ASP A 189 5.65 10.48 -4.70
CA ASP A 189 4.62 11.48 -4.43
C ASP A 189 4.17 11.51 -2.97
N VAL A 190 4.08 10.35 -2.34
CA VAL A 190 3.77 10.26 -0.91
C VAL A 190 4.85 10.90 -0.03
N THR A 191 6.12 10.82 -0.42
CA THR A 191 7.25 11.43 0.30
C THR A 191 7.27 12.94 0.07
N ILE A 192 7.09 13.38 -1.18
CA ILE A 192 7.03 14.80 -1.55
C ILE A 192 5.91 15.48 -0.76
N SER A 193 4.68 14.95 -0.80
CA SER A 193 3.54 15.52 -0.06
C SER A 193 3.76 15.49 1.46
N SER A 194 4.34 14.43 1.99
CA SER A 194 4.67 14.32 3.41
C SER A 194 5.68 15.36 3.86
N ASN A 195 6.73 15.59 3.09
CA ASN A 195 7.78 16.54 3.43
C ASN A 195 7.34 18.00 3.24
N LEU A 196 6.77 18.32 2.08
CA LEU A 196 6.51 19.72 1.68
C LEU A 196 5.18 20.26 2.21
N ILE A 197 4.18 19.38 2.45
CA ILE A 197 2.86 19.81 2.93
C ILE A 197 2.69 19.41 4.41
N LEU A 198 2.69 18.10 4.70
CA LEU A 198 2.33 17.64 6.04
C LEU A 198 3.35 18.05 7.10
N ASN A 199 4.63 17.88 6.84
CA ASN A 199 5.66 18.25 7.81
C ASN A 199 5.96 19.76 7.76
N LYS A 200 6.29 20.32 6.60
CA LYS A 200 6.77 21.70 6.47
C LYS A 200 5.68 22.72 6.84
N LEU A 201 4.47 22.56 6.31
CA LEU A 201 3.39 23.54 6.52
C LEU A 201 2.49 23.18 7.71
N LEU A 202 2.12 21.93 7.83
CA LEU A 202 1.15 21.49 8.86
C LEU A 202 1.81 21.02 10.16
N GLY A 203 3.15 20.84 10.17
CA GLY A 203 3.88 20.40 11.35
C GLY A 203 3.59 18.94 11.74
N ILE A 204 2.98 18.15 10.86
CA ILE A 204 2.69 16.73 11.06
C ILE A 204 3.95 15.93 10.71
N LYS A 205 4.70 15.54 11.74
CA LYS A 205 5.99 14.85 11.59
C LYS A 205 5.86 13.32 11.61
N ASP A 206 4.92 12.80 12.37
CA ASP A 206 4.67 11.37 12.47
C ASP A 206 3.22 11.06 12.11
N LEU A 207 3.03 10.50 10.92
CA LEU A 207 1.72 10.16 10.36
C LEU A 207 0.97 9.08 11.16
N ARG A 208 1.66 8.33 12.03
CA ARG A 208 1.07 7.24 12.81
C ARG A 208 0.46 7.70 14.12
N SER A 209 1.02 8.75 14.71
CA SER A 209 0.65 9.21 16.05
C SER A 209 -0.09 10.55 16.05
N ASP A 210 0.02 11.37 15.00
CA ASP A 210 -0.65 12.66 14.93
C ASP A 210 -2.15 12.47 14.65
N LYS A 211 -2.99 12.92 15.60
CA LYS A 211 -4.46 12.78 15.54
C LYS A 211 -5.15 13.80 14.62
N ARG A 212 -4.40 14.71 14.03
CA ARG A 212 -4.93 15.70 13.07
C ARG A 212 -5.03 15.14 11.65
N ILE A 213 -4.33 14.04 11.36
CA ILE A 213 -4.37 13.38 10.05
C ILE A 213 -5.18 12.09 10.12
N ASP A 214 -5.87 11.78 9.02
CA ASP A 214 -6.53 10.51 8.78
C ASP A 214 -6.37 10.12 7.31
N PHE A 215 -6.73 8.89 6.95
CA PHE A 215 -6.49 8.32 5.63
C PHE A 215 -7.79 7.87 4.99
N VAL A 216 -7.87 8.06 3.66
CA VAL A 216 -9.00 7.62 2.85
C VAL A 216 -8.49 6.75 1.70
N GLY A 217 -8.76 5.45 1.77
CA GLY A 217 -8.40 4.51 0.71
C GLY A 217 -9.12 4.82 -0.59
N GLY A 218 -8.44 4.65 -1.72
CA GLY A 218 -8.91 4.99 -3.05
C GLY A 218 -10.21 4.31 -3.46
N ILE A 219 -10.54 3.16 -2.86
CA ILE A 219 -11.81 2.46 -3.10
C ILE A 219 -13.05 3.32 -2.76
N ARG A 220 -12.91 4.29 -1.84
CA ARG A 220 -13.98 5.21 -1.47
C ARG A 220 -14.16 6.36 -2.47
N GLY A 221 -13.22 6.50 -3.41
CA GLY A 221 -13.22 7.58 -4.40
C GLY A 221 -12.88 8.95 -3.83
N LEU A 222 -12.61 9.90 -4.72
CA LEU A 222 -12.25 11.28 -4.35
C LEU A 222 -13.44 12.07 -3.76
N GLY A 223 -14.68 11.69 -4.07
CA GLY A 223 -15.88 12.31 -3.48
C GLY A 223 -15.95 12.17 -1.96
N GLU A 224 -15.33 11.16 -1.38
CA GLU A 224 -15.25 11.02 0.08
C GLU A 224 -14.40 12.11 0.72
N LEU A 225 -13.38 12.62 0.01
CA LEU A 225 -12.54 13.72 0.50
C LEU A 225 -13.36 15.00 0.62
N SER A 226 -14.06 15.40 -0.46
CA SER A 226 -14.93 16.59 -0.43
C SER A 226 -16.06 16.42 0.60
N ARG A 227 -16.71 15.26 0.69
CA ARG A 227 -17.73 14.98 1.71
C ARG A 227 -17.22 15.24 3.14
N ARG A 228 -16.04 14.74 3.48
CA ARG A 228 -15.46 14.89 4.84
C ARG A 228 -15.05 16.33 5.15
N VAL A 229 -14.64 17.09 4.14
CA VAL A 229 -14.30 18.50 4.29
C VAL A 229 -15.56 19.35 4.39
N ASP A 230 -16.54 19.15 3.50
CA ASP A 230 -17.78 19.93 3.45
C ASP A 230 -18.67 19.69 4.69
N SER A 231 -18.58 18.50 5.30
CA SER A 231 -19.25 18.20 6.58
C SER A 231 -18.58 18.84 7.80
N GLY A 232 -17.38 19.43 7.64
CA GLY A 232 -16.60 19.98 8.74
C GLY A 232 -15.86 18.93 9.58
N GLU A 233 -15.86 17.65 9.17
CA GLU A 233 -15.11 16.58 9.84
C GLU A 233 -13.61 16.79 9.66
N MET A 234 -13.20 17.24 8.47
CA MET A 234 -11.84 17.57 8.10
C MET A 234 -11.76 18.98 7.51
N LYS A 235 -10.55 19.53 7.44
CA LYS A 235 -10.32 20.86 6.87
C LYS A 235 -9.87 20.82 5.42
N MET A 236 -9.11 19.81 5.04
CA MET A 236 -8.67 19.55 3.67
C MET A 236 -8.40 18.06 3.44
#